data_4c1ff6ab10d0d365be9bb35db62591bf
#
_entry.id   4c1ff6ab10d0d365be9bb35db62591bf
#
_cell.length_a   1.000
_cell.length_b   1.000
_cell.length_c   1.000
_cell.angle_alpha   90.00
_cell.angle_beta   90.00
_cell.angle_gamma   90.00
#
_symmetry.space_group_name_H-M   'P 1'
#
loop_
_entity.id
_entity.type
_entity.pdbx_description
1 polymer ?
#
loop_
_entity_poly.entity_id
_entity_poly.type
_entity_poly.pdbx_seq_one_letter_code
_entity_poly.pdbx_strand_id
1 'polypeptide(L)'
;RQGDPGSSRFYLSLEDNLMRIFASERVSGLMQKLGMQEGEAIEHPWVSKAIENAQRKVEGHNFNIRKSLLEFDDVANDQRKVVYAMRTDLMAAEDVAEWVEGLREEVLDIIVEEYVPPESVEEQWDIQGLVKTLESDFATPVDIERQLAEDHSLDADGIRQRVAEQVSVRYGEKVESIGVPVMRHFEKAVMLQQLDTQWKEHLAAMDYLRQGIHLRGYAQKNPKQE
;
A
#
# COMPACT_ATOMS: atom_id res chain seq x y z
N ARG A 1 -2.31 36.87 8.96
CA ARG A 1 -2.45 35.40 9.05
C ARG A 1 -3.35 35.03 10.24
N GLN A 2 -3.88 33.84 10.25
CA GLN A 2 -4.60 33.31 11.40
C GLN A 2 -3.70 33.37 12.66
N GLY A 3 -4.21 33.99 13.74
CA GLY A 3 -3.44 34.17 14.98
C GLY A 3 -2.68 35.49 15.11
N ASP A 4 -2.59 36.29 14.05
CA ASP A 4 -1.97 37.61 14.14
C ASP A 4 -2.87 38.60 14.92
N PRO A 5 -2.32 39.50 15.76
CA PRO A 5 -3.11 40.48 16.46
C PRO A 5 -3.67 41.52 15.48
N GLY A 6 -4.94 41.87 15.71
CA GLY A 6 -5.63 42.85 14.87
C GLY A 6 -7.14 42.77 14.99
N SER A 7 -7.85 43.59 14.21
CA SER A 7 -9.30 43.54 14.08
C SER A 7 -9.69 43.31 12.63
N SER A 8 -10.75 42.55 12.41
CA SER A 8 -11.28 42.30 11.07
C SER A 8 -12.77 42.60 11.04
N ARG A 9 -13.27 43.08 9.90
CA ARG A 9 -14.69 43.26 9.63
C ARG A 9 -15.08 42.44 8.41
N PHE A 10 -16.07 41.60 8.58
CA PHE A 10 -16.56 40.69 7.55
C PHE A 10 -17.80 41.26 6.92
N TYR A 11 -17.79 41.35 5.59
CA TYR A 11 -18.94 41.78 4.77
C TYR A 11 -19.40 40.62 3.90
N LEU A 12 -20.67 40.26 4.01
CA LEU A 12 -21.26 39.13 3.30
C LEU A 12 -22.49 39.56 2.54
N SER A 13 -22.62 39.18 1.27
CA SER A 13 -23.85 39.32 0.51
C SER A 13 -24.80 38.18 0.86
N LEU A 14 -26.11 38.48 0.86
CA LEU A 14 -27.17 37.47 0.99
C LEU A 14 -27.19 36.49 -0.20
N GLU A 15 -26.64 36.91 -1.35
CA GLU A 15 -26.51 36.08 -2.54
C GLU A 15 -25.26 35.21 -2.52
N ASP A 16 -24.38 35.41 -1.54
CA ASP A 16 -23.16 34.59 -1.39
C ASP A 16 -23.53 33.11 -1.21
N ASN A 17 -22.68 32.23 -1.74
CA ASN A 17 -22.86 30.78 -1.65
C ASN A 17 -23.00 30.28 -0.23
N LEU A 18 -22.29 30.89 0.73
CA LEU A 18 -22.42 30.59 2.15
C LEU A 18 -23.87 30.80 2.62
N MET A 19 -24.48 31.92 2.26
CA MET A 19 -25.86 32.22 2.65
C MET A 19 -26.87 31.38 1.88
N ARG A 20 -26.63 31.09 0.60
CA ARG A 20 -27.49 30.20 -0.21
C ARG A 20 -27.54 28.77 0.32
N ILE A 21 -26.45 28.25 0.80
CA ILE A 21 -26.38 26.88 1.33
C ILE A 21 -27.05 26.77 2.70
N PHE A 22 -26.95 27.81 3.54
CA PHE A 22 -27.32 27.72 4.97
C PHE A 22 -28.43 28.69 5.39
N ALA A 23 -28.71 29.73 4.59
CA ALA A 23 -29.86 30.58 4.81
C ALA A 23 -31.09 29.88 4.23
N SER A 24 -31.88 29.25 5.08
CA SER A 24 -33.17 28.73 4.68
C SER A 24 -34.04 29.88 4.11
N GLU A 25 -35.00 29.56 3.26
CA GLU A 25 -36.03 30.49 2.74
C GLU A 25 -36.67 31.38 3.82
N ARG A 26 -36.58 30.95 5.09
CA ARG A 26 -37.04 31.73 6.28
C ARG A 26 -36.28 33.03 6.50
N VAL A 27 -34.99 33.10 6.19
CA VAL A 27 -34.18 34.33 6.36
C VAL A 27 -34.53 35.34 5.28
N SER A 28 -34.71 34.90 4.03
CA SER A 28 -35.16 35.76 2.92
C SER A 28 -36.55 36.30 3.18
N GLY A 29 -37.49 35.48 3.65
CA GLY A 29 -38.87 35.91 3.97
C GLY A 29 -38.94 36.84 5.20
N LEU A 30 -38.03 36.72 6.15
CA LEU A 30 -37.95 37.60 7.31
C LEU A 30 -37.44 38.99 6.92
N MET A 31 -36.49 39.07 5.99
CA MET A 31 -35.90 40.31 5.51
C MET A 31 -36.91 41.14 4.70
N GLN A 32 -37.70 40.48 3.85
CA GLN A 32 -38.80 41.16 3.15
C GLN A 32 -39.83 41.76 4.14
N LYS A 33 -40.08 41.09 5.27
CA LYS A 33 -41.00 41.59 6.32
C LYS A 33 -40.45 42.74 7.14
N LEU A 34 -39.10 42.88 7.21
CA LEU A 34 -38.43 43.96 7.94
C LEU A 34 -38.34 45.27 7.13
N GLY A 35 -38.85 45.33 5.89
CA GLY A 35 -38.96 46.57 5.12
C GLY A 35 -37.63 47.18 4.71
N MET A 36 -36.58 46.41 4.59
CA MET A 36 -35.22 46.87 4.24
C MET A 36 -35.15 47.28 2.76
N GLN A 37 -34.49 48.40 2.49
CA GLN A 37 -34.25 48.89 1.13
C GLN A 37 -33.03 48.20 0.51
N GLU A 38 -33.04 48.00 -0.79
CA GLU A 38 -31.94 47.43 -1.55
C GLU A 38 -30.67 48.28 -1.40
N GLY A 39 -29.56 47.69 -0.99
CA GLY A 39 -28.27 48.38 -0.76
C GLY A 39 -27.99 48.80 0.69
N GLU A 40 -28.92 48.58 1.64
CA GLU A 40 -28.70 48.90 3.04
C GLU A 40 -27.97 47.81 3.76
N ALA A 41 -26.95 48.20 4.57
CA ALA A 41 -26.15 47.24 5.37
C ALA A 41 -26.96 46.72 6.56
N ILE A 42 -27.08 45.41 6.67
CA ILE A 42 -27.86 44.75 7.72
C ILE A 42 -26.96 44.48 8.94
N GLU A 43 -27.07 45.30 9.96
CA GLU A 43 -26.37 45.08 11.23
C GLU A 43 -27.39 44.66 12.31
N HIS A 44 -27.63 43.34 12.39
CA HIS A 44 -28.50 42.77 13.43
C HIS A 44 -27.90 41.56 14.07
N PRO A 45 -27.97 41.42 15.44
CA PRO A 45 -27.35 40.27 16.15
C PRO A 45 -27.79 38.90 15.64
N TRP A 46 -29.02 38.77 15.19
CA TRP A 46 -29.52 37.50 14.62
C TRP A 46 -28.89 37.17 13.28
N VAL A 47 -28.61 38.15 12.44
CA VAL A 47 -27.92 37.96 11.16
C VAL A 47 -26.46 37.54 11.44
N SER A 48 -25.80 38.23 12.35
CA SER A 48 -24.45 37.85 12.79
C SER A 48 -24.40 36.41 13.34
N LYS A 49 -25.39 36.01 14.10
CA LYS A 49 -25.49 34.64 14.62
C LYS A 49 -25.79 33.61 13.51
N ALA A 50 -26.61 33.98 12.52
CA ALA A 50 -26.89 33.13 11.37
C ALA A 50 -25.59 32.90 10.54
N ILE A 51 -24.82 33.97 10.29
CA ILE A 51 -23.54 33.91 9.59
C ILE A 51 -22.54 33.04 10.36
N GLU A 52 -22.40 33.24 11.66
CA GLU A 52 -21.53 32.42 12.51
C GLU A 52 -21.88 30.93 12.45
N ASN A 53 -23.18 30.61 12.52
CA ASN A 53 -23.65 29.24 12.42
C ASN A 53 -23.41 28.64 11.02
N ALA A 54 -23.58 29.43 9.96
CA ALA A 54 -23.30 29.02 8.59
C ALA A 54 -21.80 28.72 8.41
N GLN A 55 -20.92 29.62 8.88
CA GLN A 55 -19.48 29.41 8.83
C GLN A 55 -19.06 28.16 9.61
N ARG A 56 -19.59 27.99 10.83
CA ARG A 56 -19.30 26.81 11.65
C ARG A 56 -19.70 25.50 10.97
N LYS A 57 -20.82 25.49 10.24
CA LYS A 57 -21.26 24.31 9.45
C LYS A 57 -20.34 24.03 8.26
N VAL A 58 -19.92 25.07 7.53
CA VAL A 58 -18.97 24.93 6.41
C VAL A 58 -17.62 24.45 6.91
N GLU A 59 -17.13 25.03 8.00
CA GLU A 59 -15.88 24.58 8.64
C GLU A 59 -15.95 23.12 9.07
N GLY A 60 -17.05 22.70 9.70
CA GLY A 60 -17.27 21.31 10.11
C GLY A 60 -17.31 20.37 8.90
N HIS A 61 -17.99 20.75 7.81
CA HIS A 61 -18.02 19.97 6.59
C HIS A 61 -16.62 19.83 5.97
N ASN A 62 -15.91 20.95 5.80
CA ASN A 62 -14.56 20.96 5.25
C ASN A 62 -13.56 20.21 6.16
N PHE A 63 -13.73 20.33 7.48
CA PHE A 63 -12.94 19.55 8.45
C PHE A 63 -13.14 18.05 8.25
N ASN A 64 -14.40 17.60 8.11
CA ASN A 64 -14.69 16.18 7.91
C ASN A 64 -14.10 15.65 6.60
N ILE A 65 -14.16 16.45 5.50
CA ILE A 65 -13.52 16.09 4.23
C ILE A 65 -12.00 15.94 4.44
N ARG A 66 -11.33 16.94 5.04
CA ARG A 66 -9.89 16.88 5.29
C ARG A 66 -9.50 15.73 6.21
N LYS A 67 -10.29 15.49 7.28
CA LYS A 67 -10.08 14.35 8.18
C LYS A 67 -10.16 13.02 7.42
N SER A 68 -11.18 12.86 6.58
CA SER A 68 -11.33 11.63 5.79
C SER A 68 -10.15 11.42 4.82
N LEU A 69 -9.66 12.49 4.18
CA LEU A 69 -8.47 12.41 3.32
C LEU A 69 -7.23 12.02 4.11
N LEU A 70 -7.04 12.63 5.29
CA LEU A 70 -5.89 12.33 6.15
C LEU A 70 -5.88 10.88 6.61
N GLU A 71 -7.04 10.32 6.95
CA GLU A 71 -7.16 8.92 7.38
C GLU A 71 -6.75 7.91 6.28
N PHE A 72 -6.98 8.23 5.01
CA PHE A 72 -6.46 7.43 3.89
C PHE A 72 -4.95 7.65 3.68
N ASP A 73 -4.49 8.89 3.85
CA ASP A 73 -3.07 9.22 3.70
C ASP A 73 -2.21 8.61 4.83
N ASP A 74 -2.77 8.44 6.04
CA ASP A 74 -2.10 7.79 7.17
C ASP A 74 -1.75 6.33 6.85
N VAL A 75 -2.65 5.57 6.19
CA VAL A 75 -2.40 4.19 5.77
C VAL A 75 -1.18 4.14 4.83
N ALA A 76 -1.19 4.97 3.78
CA ALA A 76 -0.08 5.03 2.83
C ALA A 76 1.24 5.51 3.50
N ASN A 77 1.13 6.40 4.49
CA ASN A 77 2.28 6.90 5.21
C ASN A 77 2.91 5.84 6.14
N ASP A 78 2.10 5.01 6.77
CA ASP A 78 2.60 3.93 7.61
C ASP A 78 3.29 2.84 6.78
N GLN A 79 2.72 2.48 5.64
CA GLN A 79 3.37 1.60 4.68
C GLN A 79 4.69 2.19 4.15
N ARG A 80 4.70 3.49 3.85
CA ARG A 80 5.92 4.20 3.42
C ARG A 80 7.03 4.12 4.46
N LYS A 81 6.71 4.29 5.74
CA LYS A 81 7.69 4.17 6.83
C LYS A 81 8.37 2.81 6.83
N VAL A 82 7.59 1.73 6.68
CA VAL A 82 8.10 0.36 6.63
C VAL A 82 9.03 0.16 5.42
N VAL A 83 8.56 0.52 4.22
CA VAL A 83 9.36 0.35 2.99
C VAL A 83 10.63 1.20 3.02
N TYR A 84 10.56 2.43 3.54
CA TYR A 84 11.74 3.29 3.62
C TYR A 84 12.73 2.83 4.71
N ALA A 85 12.25 2.23 5.80
CA ALA A 85 13.12 1.58 6.77
C ALA A 85 13.86 0.39 6.13
N MET A 86 13.14 -0.51 5.48
CA MET A 86 13.74 -1.64 4.74
C MET A 86 14.77 -1.16 3.70
N ARG A 87 14.43 -0.10 2.95
CA ARG A 87 15.33 0.48 1.96
C ARG A 87 16.60 1.06 2.60
N THR A 88 16.46 1.72 3.74
CA THR A 88 17.59 2.30 4.47
C THR A 88 18.47 1.20 5.04
N ASP A 89 17.90 0.15 5.61
CA ASP A 89 18.62 -1.00 6.14
C ASP A 89 19.40 -1.72 5.02
N LEU A 90 18.74 -1.92 3.87
CA LEU A 90 19.36 -2.51 2.70
C LEU A 90 20.53 -1.64 2.17
N MET A 91 20.39 -0.32 2.16
CA MET A 91 21.48 0.58 1.76
C MET A 91 22.64 0.57 2.73
N ALA A 92 22.36 0.45 4.04
CA ALA A 92 23.37 0.44 5.10
C ALA A 92 24.09 -0.91 5.24
N ALA A 93 23.44 -2.01 4.83
CA ALA A 93 24.00 -3.35 4.95
C ALA A 93 25.32 -3.48 4.17
N GLU A 94 26.35 -3.99 4.81
CA GLU A 94 27.62 -4.33 4.17
C GLU A 94 27.52 -5.64 3.40
N ASP A 95 26.77 -6.60 3.92
CA ASP A 95 26.48 -7.91 3.32
C ASP A 95 24.97 -8.17 3.31
N VAL A 96 24.47 -8.71 2.22
CA VAL A 96 23.06 -9.08 2.03
C VAL A 96 22.87 -10.59 1.83
N ALA A 97 23.93 -11.39 2.05
CA ALA A 97 23.93 -12.83 1.82
C ALA A 97 22.80 -13.55 2.54
N GLU A 98 22.63 -13.29 3.85
CA GLU A 98 21.61 -13.93 4.67
C GLU A 98 20.19 -13.59 4.17
N TRP A 99 19.96 -12.37 3.72
CA TRP A 99 18.65 -11.98 3.17
C TRP A 99 18.36 -12.68 1.84
N VAL A 100 19.37 -12.76 0.96
CA VAL A 100 19.24 -13.47 -0.32
C VAL A 100 19.05 -14.97 -0.10
N GLU A 101 19.72 -15.55 0.89
CA GLU A 101 19.54 -16.96 1.26
C GLU A 101 18.12 -17.23 1.75
N GLY A 102 17.64 -16.45 2.71
CA GLY A 102 16.28 -16.58 3.23
C GLY A 102 15.20 -16.40 2.14
N LEU A 103 15.35 -15.40 1.26
CA LEU A 103 14.42 -15.21 0.13
C LEU A 103 14.46 -16.38 -0.86
N ARG A 104 15.63 -16.94 -1.13
CA ARG A 104 15.79 -18.11 -2.00
C ARG A 104 15.12 -19.34 -1.42
N GLU A 105 15.30 -19.60 -0.12
CA GLU A 105 14.65 -20.71 0.58
C GLU A 105 13.12 -20.54 0.54
N GLU A 106 12.60 -19.37 0.86
CA GLU A 106 11.16 -19.09 0.83
C GLU A 106 10.56 -19.32 -0.57
N VAL A 107 11.22 -18.84 -1.62
CA VAL A 107 10.76 -19.04 -3.00
C VAL A 107 10.83 -20.51 -3.41
N LEU A 108 11.88 -21.23 -3.00
CA LEU A 108 11.98 -22.67 -3.27
C LEU A 108 10.89 -23.45 -2.56
N ASP A 109 10.57 -23.11 -1.33
CA ASP A 109 9.49 -23.75 -0.59
C ASP A 109 8.15 -23.59 -1.32
N ILE A 110 7.83 -22.37 -1.76
CA ILE A 110 6.61 -22.10 -2.54
C ILE A 110 6.57 -22.92 -3.83
N ILE A 111 7.68 -22.97 -4.56
CA ILE A 111 7.74 -23.72 -5.84
C ILE A 111 7.61 -25.21 -5.57
N VAL A 112 8.32 -25.76 -4.60
CA VAL A 112 8.23 -27.20 -4.32
C VAL A 112 6.83 -27.57 -3.85
N GLU A 113 6.19 -26.78 -3.00
CA GLU A 113 4.80 -27.01 -2.56
C GLU A 113 3.78 -26.97 -3.71
N GLU A 114 4.01 -26.16 -4.73
CA GLU A 114 3.14 -26.11 -5.92
C GLU A 114 3.15 -27.40 -6.71
N TYR A 115 4.33 -28.00 -6.91
CA TYR A 115 4.50 -29.21 -7.73
C TYR A 115 4.48 -30.52 -6.91
N VAL A 116 4.87 -30.46 -5.64
CA VAL A 116 4.93 -31.57 -4.70
C VAL A 116 4.22 -31.15 -3.41
N PRO A 117 2.87 -31.09 -3.41
CA PRO A 117 2.12 -30.65 -2.25
C PRO A 117 2.41 -31.52 -1.02
N PRO A 118 2.55 -30.92 0.19
CA PRO A 118 2.64 -31.65 1.43
C PRO A 118 1.42 -32.60 1.59
N GLU A 119 1.62 -33.76 2.18
CA GLU A 119 0.58 -34.78 2.39
C GLU A 119 -0.01 -35.41 1.11
N SER A 120 0.58 -35.16 -0.07
CA SER A 120 0.20 -35.79 -1.33
C SER A 120 0.98 -37.08 -1.57
N VAL A 121 0.46 -37.96 -2.42
CA VAL A 121 1.14 -39.20 -2.83
C VAL A 121 1.94 -38.94 -4.10
N GLU A 122 2.98 -39.75 -4.33
CA GLU A 122 3.92 -39.61 -5.44
C GLU A 122 3.25 -39.51 -6.82
N GLU A 123 2.10 -40.21 -7.01
CA GLU A 123 1.33 -40.19 -8.27
C GLU A 123 0.70 -38.83 -8.58
N GLN A 124 0.62 -37.94 -7.60
CA GLN A 124 0.07 -36.59 -7.72
C GLN A 124 1.14 -35.52 -8.00
N TRP A 125 2.41 -35.90 -7.91
CA TRP A 125 3.51 -34.96 -8.06
C TRP A 125 3.81 -34.64 -9.52
N ASP A 126 3.95 -33.37 -9.84
CA ASP A 126 4.42 -32.92 -11.17
C ASP A 126 5.94 -32.68 -11.14
N ILE A 127 6.68 -33.77 -11.11
CA ILE A 127 8.16 -33.73 -11.09
C ILE A 127 8.73 -33.06 -12.33
N GLN A 128 8.12 -33.25 -13.50
CA GLN A 128 8.60 -32.65 -14.75
C GLN A 128 8.41 -31.14 -14.75
N GLY A 129 7.28 -30.67 -14.22
CA GLY A 129 7.02 -29.23 -13.99
C GLY A 129 8.05 -28.63 -13.04
N LEU A 130 8.31 -29.28 -11.90
CA LEU A 130 9.30 -28.84 -10.92
C LEU A 130 10.71 -28.73 -11.53
N VAL A 131 11.19 -29.76 -12.21
CA VAL A 131 12.51 -29.77 -12.86
C VAL A 131 12.65 -28.64 -13.86
N LYS A 132 11.63 -28.43 -14.70
CA LYS A 132 11.63 -27.35 -15.68
C LYS A 132 11.67 -25.96 -15.04
N THR A 133 10.93 -25.76 -13.96
CA THR A 133 10.91 -24.48 -13.22
C THR A 133 12.26 -24.23 -12.53
N LEU A 134 12.85 -25.25 -11.90
CA LEU A 134 14.18 -25.14 -11.30
C LEU A 134 15.29 -24.84 -12.33
N GLU A 135 15.19 -25.40 -13.52
CA GLU A 135 16.14 -25.11 -14.59
C GLU A 135 15.97 -23.69 -15.13
N SER A 136 14.72 -23.23 -15.33
CA SER A 136 14.45 -21.88 -15.85
C SER A 136 14.78 -20.77 -14.85
N ASP A 137 14.39 -20.93 -13.59
CA ASP A 137 14.41 -19.85 -12.61
C ASP A 137 15.71 -19.84 -11.78
N PHE A 138 16.26 -21.02 -11.49
CA PHE A 138 17.49 -21.17 -10.71
C PHE A 138 18.70 -21.61 -11.53
N ALA A 139 18.53 -21.87 -12.83
CA ALA A 139 19.58 -22.45 -13.68
C ALA A 139 20.23 -23.71 -13.08
N THR A 140 19.43 -24.51 -12.36
CA THR A 140 19.87 -25.69 -11.63
C THR A 140 19.21 -26.92 -12.23
N PRO A 141 19.92 -27.69 -13.04
CA PRO A 141 19.41 -28.96 -13.54
C PRO A 141 19.39 -29.98 -12.39
N VAL A 142 18.21 -30.50 -12.09
CA VAL A 142 18.00 -31.47 -11.01
C VAL A 142 17.39 -32.72 -11.62
N ASP A 143 17.94 -33.89 -11.31
CA ASP A 143 17.41 -35.18 -11.76
C ASP A 143 16.64 -35.85 -10.62
N ILE A 144 15.42 -35.32 -10.33
CA ILE A 144 14.56 -35.82 -9.26
C ILE A 144 14.02 -37.22 -9.63
N GLU A 145 13.70 -37.48 -10.89
CA GLU A 145 13.20 -38.79 -11.34
C GLU A 145 14.19 -39.92 -11.00
N ARG A 146 15.47 -39.68 -11.24
CA ARG A 146 16.52 -40.63 -10.88
C ARG A 146 16.65 -40.79 -9.35
N GLN A 147 16.54 -39.69 -8.60
CA GLN A 147 16.62 -39.74 -7.13
C GLN A 147 15.45 -40.52 -6.53
N LEU A 148 14.26 -40.40 -7.06
CA LEU A 148 13.10 -41.19 -6.65
C LEU A 148 13.26 -42.69 -7.00
N ALA A 149 13.86 -43.01 -8.15
CA ALA A 149 14.16 -44.37 -8.54
C ALA A 149 15.26 -45.04 -7.66
N GLU A 150 16.21 -44.26 -7.16
CA GLU A 150 17.27 -44.71 -6.27
C GLU A 150 16.81 -44.82 -4.80
N ASP A 151 15.87 -43.98 -4.39
CA ASP A 151 15.39 -43.88 -3.00
C ASP A 151 13.87 -43.78 -2.92
N HIS A 152 13.19 -44.90 -2.88
CA HIS A 152 11.74 -45.00 -2.77
C HIS A 152 11.16 -44.52 -1.42
N SER A 153 11.99 -44.19 -0.45
CA SER A 153 11.58 -43.62 0.84
C SER A 153 11.52 -42.10 0.84
N LEU A 154 11.86 -41.47 -0.31
CA LEU A 154 11.89 -40.02 -0.45
C LEU A 154 10.47 -39.44 -0.44
N ASP A 155 10.15 -38.70 0.58
CA ASP A 155 8.89 -37.95 0.71
C ASP A 155 9.03 -36.50 0.19
N ALA A 156 7.96 -35.75 0.29
CA ALA A 156 7.92 -34.35 -0.16
C ALA A 156 9.00 -33.50 0.55
N ASP A 157 9.18 -33.70 1.84
CA ASP A 157 10.20 -32.98 2.63
C ASP A 157 11.63 -33.36 2.19
N GLY A 158 11.85 -34.64 1.87
CA GLY A 158 13.12 -35.11 1.35
C GLY A 158 13.46 -34.53 -0.03
N ILE A 159 12.48 -34.41 -0.91
CA ILE A 159 12.63 -33.72 -2.21
C ILE A 159 13.01 -32.25 -1.98
N ARG A 160 12.26 -31.55 -1.13
CA ARG A 160 12.49 -30.16 -0.78
C ARG A 160 13.92 -29.93 -0.27
N GLN A 161 14.37 -30.76 0.65
CA GLN A 161 15.72 -30.65 1.20
C GLN A 161 16.79 -30.85 0.13
N ARG A 162 16.63 -31.86 -0.73
CA ARG A 162 17.60 -32.15 -1.80
C ARG A 162 17.63 -31.03 -2.84
N VAL A 163 16.47 -30.49 -3.22
CA VAL A 163 16.38 -29.36 -4.14
C VAL A 163 17.07 -28.12 -3.56
N ALA A 164 16.78 -27.80 -2.30
CA ALA A 164 17.40 -26.67 -1.60
C ALA A 164 18.93 -26.79 -1.54
N GLU A 165 19.44 -27.97 -1.24
CA GLU A 165 20.89 -28.25 -1.22
C GLU A 165 21.52 -28.06 -2.61
N GLN A 166 20.92 -28.61 -3.67
CA GLN A 166 21.46 -28.51 -5.03
C GLN A 166 21.44 -27.06 -5.53
N VAL A 167 20.36 -26.32 -5.29
CA VAL A 167 20.26 -24.89 -5.63
C VAL A 167 21.29 -24.09 -4.84
N SER A 168 21.50 -24.40 -3.55
CA SER A 168 22.50 -23.71 -2.73
C SER A 168 23.92 -23.96 -3.23
N VAL A 169 24.27 -25.21 -3.57
CA VAL A 169 25.56 -25.53 -4.17
C VAL A 169 25.77 -24.79 -5.49
N ARG A 170 24.78 -24.83 -6.36
CA ARG A 170 24.86 -24.15 -7.67
C ARG A 170 25.02 -22.64 -7.53
N TYR A 171 24.33 -22.04 -6.59
CA TYR A 171 24.48 -20.64 -6.27
C TYR A 171 25.87 -20.31 -5.71
N GLY A 172 26.42 -21.17 -4.83
CA GLY A 172 27.78 -21.05 -4.34
C GLY A 172 28.83 -21.05 -5.45
N GLU A 173 28.74 -21.98 -6.39
CA GLU A 173 29.60 -22.02 -7.59
C GLU A 173 29.54 -20.72 -8.39
N LYS A 174 28.34 -20.15 -8.55
CA LYS A 174 28.15 -18.88 -9.24
C LYS A 174 28.81 -17.72 -8.48
N VAL A 175 28.65 -17.68 -7.16
CA VAL A 175 29.32 -16.67 -6.29
C VAL A 175 30.83 -16.78 -6.41
N GLU A 176 31.39 -17.98 -6.37
CA GLU A 176 32.85 -18.21 -6.51
C GLU A 176 33.36 -17.77 -7.89
N SER A 177 32.60 -18.07 -8.96
CA SER A 177 33.01 -17.74 -10.32
C SER A 177 33.02 -16.23 -10.62
N ILE A 178 32.12 -15.47 -10.01
CA ILE A 178 31.97 -14.02 -10.19
C ILE A 178 32.84 -13.24 -9.19
N GLY A 179 33.04 -13.82 -8.01
CA GLY A 179 33.70 -13.21 -6.87
C GLY A 179 32.71 -12.56 -5.91
N VAL A 180 32.87 -12.87 -4.62
CA VAL A 180 31.96 -12.48 -3.53
C VAL A 180 31.62 -10.98 -3.53
N PRO A 181 32.60 -10.05 -3.60
CA PRO A 181 32.28 -8.62 -3.52
C PRO A 181 31.41 -8.13 -4.68
N VAL A 182 31.64 -8.66 -5.89
CA VAL A 182 30.88 -8.30 -7.08
C VAL A 182 29.45 -8.82 -6.98
N MET A 183 29.30 -10.08 -6.52
CA MET A 183 27.98 -10.68 -6.32
C MET A 183 27.17 -9.92 -5.27
N ARG A 184 27.75 -9.58 -4.11
CA ARG A 184 27.07 -8.80 -3.06
C ARG A 184 26.61 -7.42 -3.55
N HIS A 185 27.44 -6.76 -4.35
CA HIS A 185 27.05 -5.50 -4.96
C HIS A 185 25.87 -5.66 -5.93
N PHE A 186 25.90 -6.69 -6.76
CA PHE A 186 24.84 -7.00 -7.72
C PHE A 186 23.52 -7.33 -7.01
N GLU A 187 23.55 -8.23 -6.02
CA GLU A 187 22.38 -8.62 -5.22
C GLU A 187 21.73 -7.40 -4.57
N LYS A 188 22.52 -6.56 -3.91
CA LYS A 188 22.04 -5.34 -3.28
C LYS A 188 21.42 -4.38 -4.30
N ALA A 189 22.03 -4.23 -5.47
CA ALA A 189 21.48 -3.39 -6.55
C ALA A 189 20.13 -3.91 -7.06
N VAL A 190 20.02 -5.23 -7.29
CA VAL A 190 18.77 -5.87 -7.73
C VAL A 190 17.68 -5.73 -6.66
N MET A 191 18.00 -6.00 -5.38
CA MET A 191 17.04 -5.87 -4.28
C MET A 191 16.50 -4.43 -4.18
N LEU A 192 17.37 -3.41 -4.25
CA LEU A 192 16.96 -2.02 -4.23
C LEU A 192 16.08 -1.67 -5.44
N GLN A 193 16.45 -2.13 -6.62
CA GLN A 193 15.67 -1.90 -7.83
C GLN A 193 14.28 -2.54 -7.74
N GLN A 194 14.18 -3.78 -7.26
CA GLN A 194 12.91 -4.47 -7.09
C GLN A 194 12.05 -3.79 -6.02
N LEU A 195 12.62 -3.44 -4.87
CA LEU A 195 11.91 -2.72 -3.84
C LEU A 195 11.33 -1.39 -4.35
N ASP A 196 12.12 -0.59 -5.07
CA ASP A 196 11.69 0.69 -5.62
C ASP A 196 10.61 0.52 -6.71
N THR A 197 10.70 -0.53 -7.53
CA THR A 197 9.74 -0.83 -8.59
C THR A 197 8.41 -1.28 -8.00
N GLN A 198 8.44 -2.27 -7.11
CA GLN A 198 7.25 -2.80 -6.46
C GLN A 198 6.55 -1.74 -5.60
N TRP A 199 7.31 -0.88 -4.94
CA TRP A 199 6.74 0.23 -4.20
C TRP A 199 5.99 1.23 -5.09
N LYS A 200 6.52 1.56 -6.25
CA LYS A 200 5.83 2.47 -7.21
C LYS A 200 4.55 1.82 -7.75
N GLU A 201 4.60 0.54 -8.08
CA GLU A 201 3.43 -0.22 -8.54
C GLU A 201 2.38 -0.32 -7.44
N HIS A 202 2.80 -0.58 -6.20
CA HIS A 202 1.91 -0.59 -5.04
C HIS A 202 1.21 0.75 -4.83
N LEU A 203 1.94 1.87 -4.90
CA LEU A 203 1.34 3.20 -4.80
C LEU A 203 0.30 3.46 -5.91
N ALA A 204 0.58 3.04 -7.13
CA ALA A 204 -0.38 3.15 -8.24
C ALA A 204 -1.63 2.28 -7.99
N ALA A 205 -1.45 1.06 -7.47
CA ALA A 205 -2.55 0.18 -7.10
C ALA A 205 -3.39 0.76 -5.95
N MET A 206 -2.75 1.37 -4.95
CA MET A 206 -3.44 2.06 -3.85
C MET A 206 -4.26 3.26 -4.34
N ASP A 207 -3.74 4.04 -5.27
CA ASP A 207 -4.49 5.15 -5.87
C ASP A 207 -5.70 4.65 -6.66
N TYR A 208 -5.56 3.55 -7.39
CA TYR A 208 -6.68 2.92 -8.08
C TYR A 208 -7.73 2.36 -7.11
N LEU A 209 -7.29 1.68 -6.06
CA LEU A 209 -8.17 1.17 -5.00
C LEU A 209 -8.96 2.30 -4.34
N ARG A 210 -8.30 3.43 -4.05
CA ARG A 210 -8.91 4.62 -3.43
C ARG A 210 -10.08 5.19 -4.25
N GLN A 211 -10.02 5.10 -5.57
CA GLN A 211 -11.11 5.57 -6.44
C GLN A 211 -12.38 4.74 -6.30
N GLY A 212 -12.26 3.44 -6.02
CA GLY A 212 -13.39 2.51 -5.93
C GLY A 212 -13.80 2.10 -4.51
N ILE A 213 -12.95 2.34 -3.50
CA ILE A 213 -13.14 1.81 -2.15
C ILE A 213 -14.41 2.33 -1.46
N HIS A 214 -14.88 3.53 -1.83
CA HIS A 214 -16.11 4.11 -1.28
C HIS A 214 -17.34 3.25 -1.58
N LEU A 215 -17.32 2.43 -2.64
CA LEU A 215 -18.40 1.51 -3.00
C LEU A 215 -18.59 0.41 -1.94
N ARG A 216 -17.56 0.10 -1.15
CA ARG A 216 -17.65 -0.85 -0.04
C ARG A 216 -18.59 -0.39 1.07
N GLY A 217 -18.83 0.92 1.18
CA GLY A 217 -19.82 1.49 2.08
C GLY A 217 -21.24 1.01 1.81
N TYR A 218 -21.60 0.69 0.55
CA TYR A 218 -22.91 0.08 0.22
C TYR A 218 -23.08 -1.32 0.80
N ALA A 219 -21.99 -2.05 1.02
CA ALA A 219 -21.99 -3.36 1.67
C ALA A 219 -21.85 -3.28 3.20
N GLN A 220 -22.06 -2.09 3.80
CA GLN A 220 -21.90 -1.82 5.24
C GLN A 220 -20.49 -2.13 5.78
N LYS A 221 -19.49 -2.19 4.92
CA LYS A 221 -18.08 -2.34 5.29
C LYS A 221 -17.43 -0.98 5.45
N ASN A 222 -16.46 -0.90 6.37
CA ASN A 222 -15.72 0.33 6.58
C ASN A 222 -14.58 0.44 5.55
N PRO A 223 -14.66 1.40 4.58
CA PRO A 223 -13.65 1.53 3.54
C PRO A 223 -12.22 1.77 4.03
N LYS A 224 -12.05 2.17 5.29
CA LYS A 224 -10.75 2.47 5.91
C LYS A 224 -10.11 1.27 6.60
N GLN A 225 -10.87 0.17 6.76
CA GLN A 225 -10.41 -1.06 7.42
C GLN A 225 -10.18 -2.20 6.42
N GLU A 226 -10.61 -2.03 5.18
CA GLU A 226 -10.33 -2.94 4.05
C GLU A 226 -9.13 -2.49 3.21
#